data_e24a0da1af152f00d552861bf78af301
#
_entry.id   e24a0da1af152f00d552861bf78af301
#
_cell.length_a   1.000
_cell.length_b   1.000
_cell.length_c   1.000
_cell.angle_alpha   90.00
_cell.angle_beta   90.00
_cell.angle_gamma   90.00
#
_symmetry.space_group_name_H-M   'P 1'
#
loop_
_entity.id
_entity.type
_entity.pdbx_description
1 polymer ?
#
loop_
_entity_poly.entity_id
_entity_poly.type
_entity_poly.pdbx_seq_one_letter_code
_entity_poly.pdbx_strand_id
1 'polypeptide(L)'
;MRLGVLDIGSNTGHLLVVDAHGGAAPMPASSYKEPLRLAEHLDDEGAVTPAGVDALTDFVGNALRLAEDKGCEEIYAFATSAVRDSTNADAVLDHVHEHTGARIRVLGGEDEARLTFLAVRRWFGWSSGRLGVFDIGGGSLEIAAGAEEAPDVAWSLPLGAARLARAHFGRGRLDEDGLRALRRGIRADIARDAGSLLRSGPLDHAVATSKTFRSLSRICGSAPSSEGLHVRRMLSAATLETWIPKLLEMSRSEIAHLPGVSQDRAHQVVAGAFVATALMDIFDLPELEICPWALREGVILERLDKLSVLG
;
A
#
# COMPACT_ATOMS: atom_id res chain seq x y z
N MET A 1 -27.14 3.11 -3.58
CA MET A 1 -26.55 4.33 -2.97
C MET A 1 -25.20 4.63 -3.60
N ARG A 2 -24.74 5.86 -3.57
CA ARG A 2 -23.41 6.22 -4.03
C ARG A 2 -22.50 6.47 -2.83
N LEU A 3 -21.39 5.73 -2.76
CA LEU A 3 -20.44 5.75 -1.65
C LEU A 3 -19.13 6.42 -2.10
N GLY A 4 -18.65 7.41 -1.34
CA GLY A 4 -17.32 7.94 -1.44
C GLY A 4 -16.38 7.19 -0.49
N VAL A 5 -15.22 6.73 -1.00
CA VAL A 5 -14.16 6.14 -0.17
C VAL A 5 -12.91 6.99 -0.30
N LEU A 6 -12.54 7.65 0.80
CA LEU A 6 -11.40 8.56 0.87
C LEU A 6 -10.24 7.89 1.59
N ASP A 7 -9.21 7.55 0.82
CA ASP A 7 -7.97 6.91 1.26
C ASP A 7 -6.86 7.97 1.42
N ILE A 8 -6.34 8.12 2.63
CA ILE A 8 -5.22 9.00 2.97
C ILE A 8 -3.99 8.16 3.24
N GLY A 9 -3.20 7.95 2.18
CA GLY A 9 -1.96 7.18 2.25
C GLY A 9 -0.72 8.06 2.43
N SER A 10 0.42 7.43 2.68
CA SER A 10 1.72 8.11 2.89
C SER A 10 2.18 8.95 1.70
N ASN A 11 1.80 8.59 0.48
CA ASN A 11 2.22 9.28 -0.75
C ASN A 11 1.08 10.05 -1.43
N THR A 12 -0.14 9.54 -1.33
CA THR A 12 -1.28 10.05 -2.12
C THR A 12 -2.57 10.02 -1.33
N GLY A 13 -3.37 11.08 -1.48
CA GLY A 13 -4.78 11.05 -1.16
C GLY A 13 -5.59 10.59 -2.37
N HIS A 14 -6.63 9.80 -2.14
CA HIS A 14 -7.45 9.26 -3.21
C HIS A 14 -8.92 9.14 -2.78
N LEU A 15 -9.80 9.82 -3.48
CA LEU A 15 -11.24 9.61 -3.39
C LEU A 15 -11.68 8.67 -4.51
N LEU A 16 -12.36 7.59 -4.15
CA LEU A 16 -13.10 6.73 -5.06
C LEU A 16 -14.60 6.94 -4.84
N VAL A 17 -15.34 7.08 -5.93
CA VAL A 17 -16.80 7.10 -5.91
C VAL A 17 -17.29 5.80 -6.53
N VAL A 18 -18.06 5.03 -5.77
CA VAL A 18 -18.60 3.72 -6.21
C VAL A 18 -20.13 3.71 -6.13
N ASP A 19 -20.76 3.06 -7.09
CA ASP A 19 -22.19 2.76 -7.02
C ASP A 19 -22.37 1.49 -6.17
N ALA A 20 -22.84 1.69 -4.93
CA ALA A 20 -22.89 0.67 -3.90
C ALA A 20 -24.26 -0.03 -3.88
N HIS A 21 -24.26 -1.34 -4.10
CA HIS A 21 -25.40 -2.23 -3.92
C HIS A 21 -24.91 -3.66 -3.60
N GLY A 22 -25.74 -4.49 -3.01
CA GLY A 22 -25.36 -5.88 -2.69
C GLY A 22 -24.84 -6.62 -3.93
N GLY A 23 -23.68 -7.27 -3.79
CA GLY A 23 -23.01 -8.00 -4.88
C GLY A 23 -22.30 -7.13 -5.92
N ALA A 24 -22.23 -5.79 -5.74
CA ALA A 24 -21.48 -4.91 -6.63
C ALA A 24 -19.98 -5.23 -6.58
N ALA A 25 -19.33 -5.16 -7.73
CA ALA A 25 -17.86 -5.15 -7.78
C ALA A 25 -17.33 -3.81 -7.23
N PRO A 26 -16.16 -3.79 -6.57
CA PRO A 26 -15.57 -2.57 -6.02
C PRO A 26 -14.93 -1.69 -7.12
N MET A 27 -15.66 -1.47 -8.20
CA MET A 27 -15.20 -0.71 -9.36
C MET A 27 -15.64 0.75 -9.25
N PRO A 28 -14.70 1.71 -9.31
CA PRO A 28 -15.05 3.11 -9.18
C PRO A 28 -15.79 3.62 -10.41
N ALA A 29 -16.90 4.35 -10.18
CA ALA A 29 -17.58 5.15 -11.19
C ALA A 29 -16.78 6.42 -11.52
N SER A 30 -16.07 6.98 -10.52
CA SER A 30 -15.12 8.07 -10.71
C SER A 30 -14.04 8.05 -9.64
N SER A 31 -12.93 8.74 -9.90
CA SER A 31 -11.83 8.84 -8.95
C SER A 31 -11.17 10.22 -9.01
N TYR A 32 -10.70 10.69 -7.85
CA TYR A 32 -9.90 11.89 -7.70
C TYR A 32 -8.67 11.59 -6.86
N LYS A 33 -7.49 12.00 -7.32
CA LYS A 33 -6.23 11.65 -6.70
C LYS A 33 -5.27 12.83 -6.68
N GLU A 34 -4.67 13.08 -5.53
CA GLU A 34 -3.59 14.07 -5.36
C GLU A 34 -2.35 13.47 -4.69
N PRO A 35 -1.15 13.95 -5.05
CA PRO A 35 0.08 13.61 -4.35
C PRO A 35 0.15 14.41 -3.03
N LEU A 36 -0.06 13.75 -1.89
CA LEU A 36 0.07 14.37 -0.57
C LEU A 36 1.50 14.33 -0.02
N ARG A 37 2.24 13.25 -0.33
CA ARG A 37 3.62 13.02 0.15
C ARG A 37 3.79 13.20 1.66
N LEU A 38 2.81 12.81 2.46
CA LEU A 38 2.85 12.98 3.90
C LEU A 38 4.11 12.39 4.56
N ALA A 39 4.65 11.32 3.99
CA ALA A 39 5.91 10.75 4.45
C ALA A 39 7.11 11.73 4.30
N GLU A 40 7.06 12.68 3.37
CA GLU A 40 8.07 13.74 3.17
C GLU A 40 7.80 14.97 4.09
N HIS A 41 6.58 15.09 4.60
CA HIS A 41 6.12 16.13 5.52
C HIS A 41 6.25 15.74 7.00
N LEU A 42 6.95 14.66 7.33
CA LEU A 42 7.30 14.34 8.72
C LEU A 42 8.62 15.03 9.10
N ASP A 43 8.65 15.68 10.25
CA ASP A 43 9.88 16.23 10.84
C ASP A 43 10.77 15.14 11.45
N ASP A 44 11.85 15.54 12.11
CA ASP A 44 12.81 14.63 12.75
C ASP A 44 12.22 13.92 13.98
N GLU A 45 11.20 14.50 14.63
CA GLU A 45 10.45 13.90 15.74
C GLU A 45 9.30 13.01 15.27
N GLY A 46 9.06 12.94 13.95
CA GLY A 46 7.99 12.14 13.34
C GLY A 46 6.62 12.80 13.38
N ALA A 47 6.54 14.11 13.64
CA ALA A 47 5.31 14.87 13.55
C ALA A 47 5.04 15.33 12.11
N VAL A 48 3.77 15.37 11.71
CA VAL A 48 3.37 16.00 10.44
C VAL A 48 3.56 17.50 10.57
N THR A 49 4.36 18.07 9.66
CA THR A 49 4.64 19.52 9.62
C THR A 49 3.38 20.33 9.31
N PRO A 50 3.34 21.63 9.68
CA PRO A 50 2.19 22.51 9.34
C PRO A 50 1.84 22.48 7.85
N ALA A 51 2.84 22.51 6.96
CA ALA A 51 2.61 22.41 5.52
C ALA A 51 1.97 21.07 5.10
N GLY A 52 2.30 19.97 5.79
CA GLY A 52 1.66 18.67 5.59
C GLY A 52 0.21 18.65 6.07
N VAL A 53 -0.07 19.32 7.19
CA VAL A 53 -1.44 19.46 7.73
C VAL A 53 -2.30 20.28 6.78
N ASP A 54 -1.78 21.41 6.29
CA ASP A 54 -2.48 22.27 5.32
C ASP A 54 -2.80 21.50 4.03
N ALA A 55 -1.80 20.81 3.46
CA ALA A 55 -1.99 20.01 2.25
C ALA A 55 -3.04 18.90 2.44
N LEU A 56 -3.04 18.23 3.60
CA LEU A 56 -4.04 17.22 3.93
C LEU A 56 -5.43 17.83 4.05
N THR A 57 -5.55 18.96 4.74
CA THR A 57 -6.82 19.67 4.95
C THR A 57 -7.43 20.14 3.63
N ASP A 58 -6.61 20.73 2.77
CA ASP A 58 -7.03 21.18 1.43
C ASP A 58 -7.51 20.00 0.57
N PHE A 59 -6.74 18.90 0.56
CA PHE A 59 -7.14 17.69 -0.15
C PHE A 59 -8.47 17.13 0.33
N VAL A 60 -8.65 17.00 1.66
CA VAL A 60 -9.90 16.49 2.24
C VAL A 60 -11.07 17.41 1.87
N GLY A 61 -10.91 18.72 2.01
CA GLY A 61 -11.93 19.69 1.62
C GLY A 61 -12.32 19.61 0.14
N ASN A 62 -11.33 19.46 -0.76
CA ASN A 62 -11.55 19.26 -2.20
C ASN A 62 -12.28 17.95 -2.46
N ALA A 63 -11.85 16.86 -1.81
CA ALA A 63 -12.46 15.54 -1.98
C ALA A 63 -13.92 15.51 -1.51
N LEU A 64 -14.25 16.16 -0.41
CA LEU A 64 -15.63 16.25 0.10
C LEU A 64 -16.54 16.99 -0.88
N ARG A 65 -16.10 18.16 -1.38
CA ARG A 65 -16.87 18.91 -2.40
C ARG A 65 -17.12 18.08 -3.65
N LEU A 66 -16.07 17.39 -4.13
CA LEU A 66 -16.21 16.53 -5.30
C LEU A 66 -17.14 15.33 -5.05
N ALA A 67 -17.11 14.75 -3.84
CA ALA A 67 -18.01 13.67 -3.46
C ALA A 67 -19.48 14.15 -3.44
N GLU A 68 -19.74 15.36 -2.92
CA GLU A 68 -21.04 16.00 -2.96
C GLU A 68 -21.52 16.24 -4.40
N ASP A 69 -20.68 16.83 -5.25
CA ASP A 69 -20.97 17.06 -6.68
C ASP A 69 -21.27 15.76 -7.43
N LYS A 70 -20.67 14.64 -7.00
CA LYS A 70 -20.93 13.31 -7.55
C LYS A 70 -22.16 12.63 -6.94
N GLY A 71 -22.84 13.25 -5.99
CA GLY A 71 -24.01 12.71 -5.33
C GLY A 71 -23.73 11.54 -4.39
N CYS A 72 -22.58 11.56 -3.71
CA CYS A 72 -22.29 10.58 -2.67
C CYS A 72 -23.25 10.78 -1.48
N GLU A 73 -23.94 9.72 -1.08
CA GLU A 73 -24.84 9.70 0.06
C GLU A 73 -24.08 9.44 1.36
N GLU A 74 -22.94 8.79 1.26
CA GLU A 74 -22.04 8.49 2.38
C GLU A 74 -20.59 8.64 1.94
N ILE A 75 -19.71 9.09 2.86
CA ILE A 75 -18.28 9.14 2.66
C ILE A 75 -17.61 8.38 3.80
N TYR A 76 -16.81 7.35 3.44
CA TYR A 76 -15.97 6.63 4.37
C TYR A 76 -14.52 7.09 4.19
N ALA A 77 -14.03 7.89 5.14
CA ALA A 77 -12.68 8.42 5.13
C ALA A 77 -11.77 7.62 6.08
N PHE A 78 -10.58 7.23 5.59
CA PHE A 78 -9.59 6.57 6.43
C PHE A 78 -8.17 7.04 6.10
N ALA A 79 -7.29 6.93 7.10
CA ALA A 79 -5.87 7.21 6.99
C ALA A 79 -5.07 5.99 7.44
N THR A 80 -3.86 5.87 6.88
CA THR A 80 -2.94 4.76 7.11
C THR A 80 -1.63 5.23 7.76
N SER A 81 -0.55 4.50 7.60
CA SER A 81 0.71 4.61 8.33
C SER A 81 1.28 6.03 8.48
N ALA A 82 1.13 6.92 7.50
CA ALA A 82 1.73 8.27 7.62
C ALA A 82 1.07 9.13 8.70
N VAL A 83 -0.25 9.00 8.87
CA VAL A 83 -0.99 9.68 9.95
C VAL A 83 -0.93 8.84 11.22
N ARG A 84 -1.20 7.53 11.13
CA ARG A 84 -1.20 6.62 12.28
C ARG A 84 0.09 6.67 13.09
N ASP A 85 1.24 6.68 12.41
CA ASP A 85 2.54 6.57 13.04
C ASP A 85 3.15 7.97 13.35
N SER A 86 2.45 9.06 13.08
CA SER A 86 2.91 10.41 13.42
C SER A 86 2.71 10.70 14.90
N THR A 87 3.66 11.47 15.48
CA THR A 87 3.63 11.81 16.91
C THR A 87 2.53 12.82 17.27
N ASN A 88 1.95 13.51 16.28
CA ASN A 88 0.88 14.49 16.42
C ASN A 88 -0.42 14.08 15.72
N ALA A 89 -0.66 12.76 15.53
CA ALA A 89 -1.81 12.23 14.79
C ALA A 89 -3.15 12.84 15.22
N ASP A 90 -3.43 12.86 16.52
CA ASP A 90 -4.69 13.39 17.06
C ASP A 90 -4.87 14.86 16.71
N ALA A 91 -3.85 15.69 16.90
CA ALA A 91 -3.91 17.11 16.56
C ALA A 91 -4.12 17.37 15.05
N VAL A 92 -3.53 16.53 14.18
CA VAL A 92 -3.74 16.57 12.73
C VAL A 92 -5.19 16.23 12.38
N LEU A 93 -5.74 15.18 12.97
CA LEU A 93 -7.12 14.74 12.71
C LEU A 93 -8.14 15.74 13.23
N ASP A 94 -7.92 16.32 14.41
CA ASP A 94 -8.75 17.36 14.98
C ASP A 94 -8.76 18.60 14.09
N HIS A 95 -7.59 19.05 13.64
CA HIS A 95 -7.46 20.20 12.73
C HIS A 95 -8.21 19.96 11.42
N VAL A 96 -8.05 18.79 10.79
CA VAL A 96 -8.79 18.44 9.56
C VAL A 96 -10.29 18.42 9.83
N HIS A 97 -10.72 17.84 10.96
CA HIS A 97 -12.14 17.80 11.32
C HIS A 97 -12.74 19.20 11.52
N GLU A 98 -12.05 20.07 12.25
CA GLU A 98 -12.51 21.45 12.50
C GLU A 98 -12.68 22.27 11.22
N HIS A 99 -11.81 22.06 10.22
CA HIS A 99 -11.81 22.83 8.97
C HIS A 99 -12.68 22.24 7.86
N THR A 100 -12.93 20.92 7.90
CA THR A 100 -13.62 20.22 6.80
C THR A 100 -14.90 19.49 7.23
N GLY A 101 -15.09 19.27 8.53
CA GLY A 101 -16.15 18.42 9.06
C GLY A 101 -15.90 16.91 8.88
N ALA A 102 -14.86 16.51 8.18
CA ALA A 102 -14.55 15.10 7.93
C ALA A 102 -14.16 14.38 9.22
N ARG A 103 -14.69 13.16 9.41
CA ARG A 103 -14.21 12.23 10.43
C ARG A 103 -13.39 11.14 9.76
N ILE A 104 -12.07 11.16 9.98
CA ILE A 104 -11.14 10.23 9.38
C ILE A 104 -10.84 9.11 10.39
N ARG A 105 -11.12 7.86 9.98
CA ARG A 105 -10.75 6.67 10.78
C ARG A 105 -9.29 6.33 10.52
N VAL A 106 -8.48 6.21 11.55
CA VAL A 106 -7.13 5.65 11.40
C VAL A 106 -7.21 4.14 11.41
N LEU A 107 -6.72 3.49 10.36
CA LEU A 107 -6.66 2.04 10.29
C LEU A 107 -5.43 1.53 11.02
N GLY A 108 -5.62 0.50 11.86
CA GLY A 108 -4.53 -0.28 12.43
C GLY A 108 -3.82 -1.10 11.34
N GLY A 109 -2.55 -1.42 11.55
CA GLY A 109 -1.78 -2.18 10.57
C GLY A 109 -2.33 -3.58 10.29
N GLU A 110 -2.85 -4.26 11.31
CA GLU A 110 -3.55 -5.55 11.15
C GLU A 110 -4.85 -5.40 10.34
N ASP A 111 -5.61 -4.31 10.54
CA ASP A 111 -6.79 -4.03 9.74
C ASP A 111 -6.44 -3.76 8.27
N GLU A 112 -5.32 -3.03 8.01
CA GLU A 112 -4.81 -2.82 6.65
C GLU A 112 -4.47 -4.16 5.99
N ALA A 113 -3.74 -5.04 6.69
CA ALA A 113 -3.39 -6.37 6.19
C ALA A 113 -4.63 -7.23 5.94
N ARG A 114 -5.60 -7.26 6.88
CA ARG A 114 -6.85 -8.01 6.78
C ARG A 114 -7.72 -7.53 5.61
N LEU A 115 -7.89 -6.22 5.46
CA LEU A 115 -8.70 -5.66 4.37
C LEU A 115 -8.04 -5.86 3.00
N THR A 116 -6.73 -5.74 2.93
CA THR A 116 -5.98 -6.05 1.70
C THR A 116 -6.11 -7.54 1.34
N PHE A 117 -6.03 -8.43 2.34
CA PHE A 117 -6.27 -9.86 2.14
C PHE A 117 -7.68 -10.13 1.61
N LEU A 118 -8.72 -9.51 2.19
CA LEU A 118 -10.10 -9.61 1.72
C LEU A 118 -10.23 -9.25 0.23
N ALA A 119 -9.63 -8.14 -0.18
CA ALA A 119 -9.64 -7.73 -1.60
C ALA A 119 -9.00 -8.78 -2.51
N VAL A 120 -7.84 -9.29 -2.13
CA VAL A 120 -7.11 -10.30 -2.90
C VAL A 120 -7.88 -11.63 -2.93
N ARG A 121 -8.44 -12.06 -1.79
CA ARG A 121 -9.28 -13.26 -1.71
C ARG A 121 -10.49 -13.16 -2.65
N ARG A 122 -11.18 -12.04 -2.66
CA ARG A 122 -12.34 -11.81 -3.54
C ARG A 122 -11.94 -11.71 -5.01
N TRP A 123 -10.71 -11.25 -5.33
CA TRP A 123 -10.18 -11.23 -6.69
C TRP A 123 -9.89 -12.64 -7.23
N PHE A 124 -9.17 -13.47 -6.46
CA PHE A 124 -8.75 -14.79 -6.89
C PHE A 124 -9.81 -15.89 -6.66
N GLY A 125 -10.74 -15.67 -5.75
CA GLY A 125 -11.77 -16.62 -5.39
C GLY A 125 -11.26 -17.80 -4.54
N TRP A 126 -12.17 -18.68 -4.17
CA TRP A 126 -11.91 -19.78 -3.24
C TRP A 126 -11.01 -20.88 -3.82
N SER A 127 -11.05 -21.07 -5.15
CA SER A 127 -10.24 -22.08 -5.85
C SER A 127 -8.73 -21.82 -5.80
N SER A 128 -8.30 -20.64 -5.36
CA SER A 128 -6.88 -20.28 -5.22
C SER A 128 -6.20 -20.89 -3.99
N GLY A 129 -6.93 -21.65 -3.17
CA GLY A 129 -6.39 -22.30 -1.99
C GLY A 129 -5.90 -21.30 -0.92
N ARG A 130 -4.81 -21.63 -0.24
CA ARG A 130 -4.20 -20.79 0.78
C ARG A 130 -3.39 -19.66 0.14
N LEU A 131 -3.83 -18.43 0.37
CA LEU A 131 -3.14 -17.24 -0.12
C LEU A 131 -2.12 -16.72 0.88
N GLY A 132 -0.95 -16.26 0.38
CA GLY A 132 -0.09 -15.30 1.05
C GLY A 132 -0.18 -13.97 0.33
N VAL A 133 -0.50 -12.90 1.04
CA VAL A 133 -0.71 -11.56 0.49
C VAL A 133 0.31 -10.59 1.09
N PHE A 134 1.00 -9.86 0.22
CA PHE A 134 2.09 -8.96 0.57
C PHE A 134 1.84 -7.58 -0.06
N ASP A 135 1.90 -6.54 0.77
CA ASP A 135 1.73 -5.14 0.34
C ASP A 135 2.86 -4.26 0.88
N ILE A 136 3.73 -3.73 0.01
CA ILE A 136 4.72 -2.73 0.41
C ILE A 136 4.15 -1.34 0.15
N GLY A 137 3.65 -0.73 1.21
CA GLY A 137 3.16 0.64 1.21
C GLY A 137 4.28 1.69 1.25
N GLY A 138 3.91 2.94 1.55
CA GLY A 138 4.87 4.02 1.77
C GLY A 138 5.52 3.94 3.15
N GLY A 139 4.75 3.66 4.20
CA GLY A 139 5.20 3.62 5.59
C GLY A 139 5.38 2.23 6.18
N SER A 140 4.67 1.23 5.65
CA SER A 140 4.62 -0.13 6.20
C SER A 140 4.67 -1.21 5.12
N LEU A 141 4.91 -2.44 5.56
CA LEU A 141 4.75 -3.70 4.83
C LEU A 141 3.67 -4.49 5.54
N GLU A 142 2.57 -4.77 4.85
CA GLU A 142 1.49 -5.63 5.31
C GLU A 142 1.70 -7.04 4.78
N ILE A 143 1.49 -8.03 5.68
CA ILE A 143 1.58 -9.45 5.37
C ILE A 143 0.35 -10.14 5.94
N ALA A 144 -0.37 -10.89 5.11
CA ALA A 144 -1.49 -11.70 5.55
C ALA A 144 -1.51 -13.06 4.85
N ALA A 145 -1.99 -14.09 5.53
CA ALA A 145 -2.15 -15.41 4.94
C ALA A 145 -3.38 -16.12 5.50
N GLY A 146 -4.03 -16.93 4.65
CA GLY A 146 -5.20 -17.71 5.02
C GLY A 146 -5.83 -18.43 3.84
N ALA A 147 -6.72 -19.38 4.15
CA ALA A 147 -7.51 -20.11 3.17
C ALA A 147 -8.94 -19.56 3.07
N GLU A 148 -9.44 -18.95 4.11
CA GLU A 148 -10.79 -18.43 4.21
C GLU A 148 -10.85 -16.93 3.81
N GLU A 149 -11.98 -16.27 4.04
CA GLU A 149 -12.18 -14.86 3.76
C GLU A 149 -11.43 -13.95 4.76
N ALA A 150 -11.37 -14.39 6.00
CA ALA A 150 -10.49 -13.80 7.00
C ALA A 150 -9.13 -14.50 7.00
N PRO A 151 -8.01 -13.78 7.09
CA PRO A 151 -6.71 -14.39 7.16
C PRO A 151 -6.47 -15.01 8.55
N ASP A 152 -5.72 -16.13 8.60
CA ASP A 152 -5.26 -16.73 9.85
C ASP A 152 -4.13 -15.90 10.50
N VAL A 153 -3.40 -15.18 9.65
CA VAL A 153 -2.24 -14.36 10.03
C VAL A 153 -2.36 -13.01 9.34
N ALA A 154 -2.21 -11.93 10.09
CA ALA A 154 -2.17 -10.58 9.58
C ALA A 154 -1.25 -9.71 10.44
N TRP A 155 -0.24 -9.07 9.84
CA TRP A 155 0.67 -8.16 10.52
C TRP A 155 1.05 -6.98 9.64
N SER A 156 1.56 -5.94 10.28
CA SER A 156 2.16 -4.78 9.64
C SER A 156 3.52 -4.49 10.26
N LEU A 157 4.52 -4.29 9.40
CA LEU A 157 5.89 -3.98 9.79
C LEU A 157 6.25 -2.58 9.29
N PRO A 158 7.11 -1.80 9.99
CA PRO A 158 7.52 -0.46 9.59
C PRO A 158 8.55 -0.48 8.45
N LEU A 159 8.30 -1.29 7.42
CA LEU A 159 9.18 -1.55 6.28
C LEU A 159 8.63 -0.97 4.96
N GLY A 160 7.93 0.16 5.03
CA GLY A 160 7.44 0.86 3.85
C GLY A 160 8.56 1.50 3.04
N ALA A 161 8.36 1.54 1.72
CA ALA A 161 9.38 2.00 0.77
C ALA A 161 9.78 3.47 0.97
N ALA A 162 8.84 4.38 1.29
CA ALA A 162 9.14 5.78 1.55
C ALA A 162 9.84 5.99 2.90
N ARG A 163 9.39 5.27 3.94
CA ARG A 163 10.03 5.29 5.27
C ARG A 163 11.49 4.88 5.18
N LEU A 164 11.80 3.77 4.55
CA LEU A 164 13.17 3.27 4.40
C LEU A 164 14.00 4.17 3.48
N ALA A 165 13.41 4.70 2.40
CA ALA A 165 14.08 5.64 1.52
C ALA A 165 14.53 6.89 2.28
N ARG A 166 13.65 7.48 3.10
CA ARG A 166 13.98 8.64 3.94
C ARG A 166 15.06 8.31 4.96
N ALA A 167 14.94 7.20 5.67
CA ALA A 167 15.87 6.82 6.73
C ALA A 167 17.28 6.50 6.23
N HIS A 168 17.41 5.87 5.07
CA HIS A 168 18.66 5.29 4.61
C HIS A 168 19.24 5.95 3.35
N PHE A 169 18.41 6.52 2.47
CA PHE A 169 18.86 7.10 1.20
C PHE A 169 18.68 8.63 1.14
N GLY A 170 18.07 9.24 2.14
CA GLY A 170 17.84 10.69 2.21
C GLY A 170 19.12 11.53 2.28
N ARG A 171 20.21 10.97 2.77
CA ARG A 171 21.52 11.63 2.91
C ARG A 171 22.54 11.26 1.83
N GLY A 172 22.13 10.53 0.78
CA GLY A 172 22.98 10.09 -0.29
C GLY A 172 23.05 8.57 -0.45
N ARG A 173 24.03 8.10 -1.22
CA ARG A 173 24.23 6.66 -1.43
C ARG A 173 24.83 6.00 -0.20
N LEU A 174 24.33 4.82 0.15
CA LEU A 174 24.96 3.97 1.15
C LEU A 174 26.22 3.32 0.58
N ASP A 175 27.23 3.19 1.42
CA ASP A 175 28.37 2.34 1.15
C ASP A 175 28.02 0.84 1.31
N GLU A 176 28.95 -0.06 1.03
CA GLU A 176 28.70 -1.49 1.13
C GLU A 176 28.31 -1.95 2.53
N ASP A 177 28.87 -1.33 3.58
CA ASP A 177 28.56 -1.69 4.97
C ASP A 177 27.16 -1.24 5.35
N GLY A 178 26.77 -0.02 4.94
CA GLY A 178 25.41 0.49 5.08
C GLY A 178 24.37 -0.36 4.34
N LEU A 179 24.66 -0.79 3.12
CA LEU A 179 23.80 -1.70 2.36
C LEU A 179 23.67 -3.07 3.03
N ARG A 180 24.76 -3.61 3.56
CA ARG A 180 24.74 -4.87 4.33
C ARG A 180 23.94 -4.73 5.62
N ALA A 181 24.08 -3.61 6.32
CA ALA A 181 23.32 -3.33 7.53
C ALA A 181 21.83 -3.18 7.25
N LEU A 182 21.45 -2.45 6.20
CA LEU A 182 20.05 -2.30 5.76
C LEU A 182 19.42 -3.66 5.43
N ARG A 183 20.09 -4.49 4.62
CA ARG A 183 19.59 -5.85 4.29
C ARG A 183 19.39 -6.71 5.53
N ARG A 184 20.36 -6.70 6.47
CA ARG A 184 20.23 -7.45 7.73
C ARG A 184 19.07 -6.97 8.59
N GLY A 185 18.88 -5.64 8.69
CA GLY A 185 17.79 -5.03 9.44
C GLY A 185 16.42 -5.45 8.88
N ILE A 186 16.20 -5.27 7.58
CA ILE A 186 14.95 -5.67 6.91
C ILE A 186 14.67 -7.17 7.13
N ARG A 187 15.68 -8.03 6.93
CA ARG A 187 15.53 -9.48 7.13
C ARG A 187 15.19 -9.83 8.57
N ALA A 188 15.84 -9.19 9.55
CA ALA A 188 15.59 -9.42 10.97
C ALA A 188 14.17 -9.01 11.37
N ASP A 189 13.68 -7.90 10.85
CA ASP A 189 12.31 -7.42 11.13
C ASP A 189 11.26 -8.36 10.53
N ILE A 190 11.42 -8.81 9.28
CA ILE A 190 10.49 -9.78 8.67
C ILE A 190 10.58 -11.13 9.40
N ALA A 191 11.79 -11.62 9.71
CA ALA A 191 12.00 -12.93 10.31
C ALA A 191 11.43 -13.04 11.72
N ARG A 192 11.31 -11.92 12.46
CA ARG A 192 10.75 -11.89 13.82
C ARG A 192 9.36 -12.53 13.88
N ASP A 193 8.51 -12.23 12.90
CA ASP A 193 7.11 -12.67 12.86
C ASP A 193 6.86 -13.77 11.79
N ALA A 194 7.85 -14.05 10.92
CA ALA A 194 7.73 -15.04 9.85
C ALA A 194 7.31 -16.42 10.29
N GLY A 195 7.69 -16.81 11.53
CA GLY A 195 7.36 -18.12 12.08
C GLY A 195 5.85 -18.39 12.18
N SER A 196 5.02 -17.38 12.34
CA SER A 196 3.55 -17.54 12.37
C SER A 196 3.01 -17.96 11.00
N LEU A 197 3.48 -17.34 9.94
CA LEU A 197 3.09 -17.68 8.57
C LEU A 197 3.65 -19.04 8.16
N LEU A 198 4.92 -19.32 8.43
CA LEU A 198 5.55 -20.59 8.08
C LEU A 198 4.90 -21.79 8.78
N ARG A 199 4.46 -21.62 10.04
CA ARG A 199 3.75 -22.69 10.80
C ARG A 199 2.30 -22.88 10.36
N SER A 200 1.69 -21.87 9.73
CA SER A 200 0.28 -21.95 9.30
C SER A 200 0.07 -22.80 8.04
N GLY A 201 1.14 -23.35 7.47
CA GLY A 201 1.12 -24.23 6.30
C GLY A 201 1.66 -23.60 5.01
N PRO A 202 1.89 -24.41 3.97
CA PRO A 202 2.37 -23.91 2.68
C PRO A 202 1.35 -22.99 2.03
N LEU A 203 1.85 -22.04 1.26
CA LEU A 203 1.02 -21.18 0.41
C LEU A 203 0.77 -21.87 -0.94
N ASP A 204 -0.50 -21.95 -1.35
CA ASP A 204 -0.85 -22.40 -2.70
C ASP A 204 -0.62 -21.28 -3.71
N HIS A 205 -0.78 -20.03 -3.28
CA HIS A 205 -0.64 -18.87 -4.15
C HIS A 205 -0.03 -17.67 -3.37
N ALA A 206 1.09 -17.17 -3.84
CA ALA A 206 1.76 -15.99 -3.29
C ALA A 206 1.44 -14.76 -4.14
N VAL A 207 0.85 -13.75 -3.53
CA VAL A 207 0.30 -12.57 -4.21
C VAL A 207 0.89 -11.30 -3.63
N ALA A 208 1.31 -10.40 -4.50
CA ALA A 208 1.72 -9.07 -4.12
C ALA A 208 0.75 -8.02 -4.66
N THR A 209 0.55 -6.97 -3.88
CA THR A 209 -0.23 -5.82 -4.31
C THR A 209 0.54 -4.53 -4.03
N SER A 210 -0.04 -3.37 -4.19
CA SER A 210 0.56 -2.04 -4.08
C SER A 210 1.22 -1.49 -5.34
N LYS A 211 1.46 -0.18 -5.30
CA LYS A 211 2.18 0.52 -6.37
C LYS A 211 3.66 0.13 -6.40
N THR A 212 4.26 -0.19 -5.25
CA THR A 212 5.66 -0.61 -5.15
C THR A 212 5.87 -1.91 -5.92
N PHE A 213 5.12 -2.97 -5.60
CA PHE A 213 5.23 -4.25 -6.30
C PHE A 213 4.86 -4.14 -7.78
N ARG A 214 3.83 -3.36 -8.13
CA ARG A 214 3.50 -3.09 -9.55
C ARG A 214 4.63 -2.41 -10.30
N SER A 215 5.34 -1.47 -9.69
CA SER A 215 6.50 -0.84 -10.31
C SER A 215 7.66 -1.82 -10.48
N LEU A 216 7.97 -2.61 -9.45
CA LEU A 216 9.03 -3.62 -9.52
C LEU A 216 8.74 -4.69 -10.59
N SER A 217 7.51 -5.20 -10.65
CA SER A 217 7.13 -6.17 -11.69
C SER A 217 7.25 -5.57 -13.10
N ARG A 218 6.91 -4.29 -13.27
CA ARG A 218 7.07 -3.59 -14.56
C ARG A 218 8.55 -3.43 -14.95
N ILE A 219 9.40 -3.09 -13.99
CA ILE A 219 10.87 -3.04 -14.18
C ILE A 219 11.39 -4.42 -14.60
N CYS A 220 10.85 -5.49 -14.00
CA CYS A 220 11.19 -6.88 -14.32
C CYS A 220 10.52 -7.43 -15.60
N GLY A 221 9.81 -6.60 -16.37
CA GLY A 221 9.28 -6.97 -17.70
C GLY A 221 7.81 -7.38 -17.73
N SER A 222 7.06 -7.30 -16.63
CA SER A 222 5.62 -7.59 -16.66
C SER A 222 4.85 -6.61 -17.54
N ALA A 223 3.71 -7.06 -18.05
CA ALA A 223 2.80 -6.30 -18.92
C ALA A 223 2.29 -4.98 -18.27
N PRO A 224 2.10 -3.88 -19.03
CA PRO A 224 1.53 -2.66 -18.50
C PRO A 224 0.06 -2.83 -18.08
N SER A 225 -0.40 -1.99 -17.15
CA SER A 225 -1.79 -2.00 -16.69
C SER A 225 -2.80 -1.66 -17.79
N SER A 226 -2.38 -0.96 -18.84
CA SER A 226 -3.21 -0.64 -20.00
C SER A 226 -3.66 -1.86 -20.81
N GLU A 227 -3.01 -3.02 -20.65
CA GLU A 227 -3.43 -4.28 -21.28
C GLU A 227 -4.64 -4.92 -20.59
N GLY A 228 -5.13 -4.34 -19.51
CA GLY A 228 -6.32 -4.78 -18.79
C GLY A 228 -6.03 -5.37 -17.41
N LEU A 229 -7.08 -5.43 -16.59
CA LEU A 229 -6.98 -5.88 -15.19
C LEU A 229 -6.68 -7.39 -15.09
N HIS A 230 -7.19 -8.20 -16.00
CA HIS A 230 -7.09 -9.66 -15.96
C HIS A 230 -5.81 -10.23 -16.60
N VAL A 231 -4.95 -9.36 -17.15
CA VAL A 231 -3.64 -9.81 -17.65
C VAL A 231 -2.76 -10.19 -16.46
N ARG A 232 -2.35 -11.45 -16.43
CA ARG A 232 -1.49 -11.99 -15.37
C ARG A 232 -0.13 -11.31 -15.38
N ARG A 233 0.32 -10.86 -14.21
CA ARG A 233 1.58 -10.17 -14.02
C ARG A 233 2.36 -10.83 -12.90
N MET A 234 3.61 -11.14 -13.16
CA MET A 234 4.48 -11.82 -12.20
C MET A 234 5.68 -10.94 -11.86
N LEU A 235 6.16 -11.07 -10.64
CA LEU A 235 7.45 -10.57 -10.19
C LEU A 235 8.33 -11.76 -9.86
N SER A 236 9.39 -11.99 -10.65
CA SER A 236 10.37 -13.05 -10.41
C SER A 236 11.45 -12.56 -9.44
N ALA A 237 11.75 -13.35 -8.40
CA ALA A 237 12.83 -13.08 -7.45
C ALA A 237 14.18 -13.01 -8.17
N ALA A 238 14.50 -14.00 -9.01
CA ALA A 238 15.75 -14.05 -9.76
C ALA A 238 15.94 -12.82 -10.66
N THR A 239 14.88 -12.37 -11.35
CA THR A 239 14.94 -11.16 -12.18
C THR A 239 15.13 -9.92 -11.33
N LEU A 240 14.40 -9.79 -10.19
CA LEU A 240 14.52 -8.66 -9.29
C LEU A 240 15.95 -8.53 -8.73
N GLU A 241 16.57 -9.65 -8.35
CA GLU A 241 17.97 -9.65 -7.88
C GLU A 241 18.94 -9.07 -8.90
N THR A 242 18.74 -9.34 -10.19
CA THR A 242 19.60 -8.76 -11.25
C THR A 242 19.42 -7.25 -11.40
N TRP A 243 18.30 -6.70 -10.94
CA TRP A 243 18.03 -5.27 -10.98
C TRP A 243 18.62 -4.51 -9.80
N ILE A 244 18.84 -5.14 -8.64
CA ILE A 244 19.36 -4.47 -7.44
C ILE A 244 20.65 -3.69 -7.70
N PRO A 245 21.73 -4.27 -8.29
CA PRO A 245 22.95 -3.53 -8.57
C PRO A 245 22.71 -2.35 -9.52
N LYS A 246 21.91 -2.54 -10.55
CA LYS A 246 21.57 -1.49 -11.53
C LYS A 246 20.85 -0.32 -10.87
N LEU A 247 19.84 -0.61 -10.05
CA LEU A 247 19.08 0.42 -9.34
C LEU A 247 19.96 1.23 -8.37
N LEU A 248 20.97 0.62 -7.76
CA LEU A 248 21.91 1.31 -6.88
C LEU A 248 22.85 2.25 -7.64
N GLU A 249 23.15 1.98 -8.91
CA GLU A 249 23.98 2.82 -9.76
C GLU A 249 23.22 3.99 -10.40
N MET A 250 21.91 3.81 -10.63
CA MET A 250 21.06 4.80 -11.28
C MET A 250 20.83 6.05 -10.41
N SER A 251 20.72 7.20 -11.05
CA SER A 251 20.20 8.42 -10.46
C SER A 251 18.66 8.34 -10.29
N ARG A 252 18.11 9.19 -9.42
CA ARG A 252 16.65 9.30 -9.26
C ARG A 252 15.95 9.60 -10.61
N SER A 253 16.56 10.42 -11.46
CA SER A 253 16.01 10.76 -12.77
C SER A 253 15.96 9.53 -13.69
N GLU A 254 17.01 8.72 -13.72
CA GLU A 254 17.04 7.49 -14.52
C GLU A 254 16.01 6.47 -14.03
N ILE A 255 15.89 6.29 -12.70
CA ILE A 255 14.86 5.42 -12.11
C ILE A 255 13.44 5.89 -12.48
N ALA A 256 13.20 7.21 -12.53
CA ALA A 256 11.90 7.77 -12.92
C ALA A 256 11.48 7.43 -14.35
N HIS A 257 12.44 7.12 -15.24
CA HIS A 257 12.17 6.70 -16.62
C HIS A 257 11.96 5.20 -16.77
N LEU A 258 12.16 4.41 -15.70
CA LEU A 258 11.91 2.97 -15.76
C LEU A 258 10.41 2.65 -15.92
N PRO A 259 10.07 1.56 -16.61
CA PRO A 259 8.68 1.16 -16.82
C PRO A 259 7.89 1.06 -15.50
N GLY A 260 6.73 1.71 -15.43
CA GLY A 260 5.84 1.62 -14.28
C GLY A 260 6.23 2.47 -13.06
N VAL A 261 7.33 3.19 -13.12
CA VAL A 261 7.77 4.12 -12.07
C VAL A 261 7.17 5.50 -12.32
N SER A 262 6.63 6.12 -11.29
CA SER A 262 6.20 7.53 -11.32
C SER A 262 7.30 8.41 -10.72
N GLN A 263 7.41 9.64 -11.20
CA GLN A 263 8.47 10.58 -10.86
C GLN A 263 8.53 10.88 -9.35
N ASP A 264 7.37 10.99 -8.72
CA ASP A 264 7.18 11.21 -7.29
C ASP A 264 7.65 10.02 -6.43
N ARG A 265 7.72 8.79 -7.00
CA ARG A 265 8.08 7.56 -6.29
C ARG A 265 9.46 7.00 -6.66
N ALA A 266 10.18 7.61 -7.59
CA ALA A 266 11.48 7.12 -8.04
C ALA A 266 12.49 6.92 -6.89
N HIS A 267 12.48 7.81 -5.90
CA HIS A 267 13.35 7.75 -4.73
C HIS A 267 13.08 6.56 -3.79
N GLN A 268 11.90 5.91 -3.90
CA GLN A 268 11.49 4.80 -3.04
C GLN A 268 11.77 3.42 -3.67
N VAL A 269 12.07 3.37 -4.97
CA VAL A 269 12.16 2.11 -5.73
C VAL A 269 13.24 1.20 -5.17
N VAL A 270 14.40 1.75 -4.86
CA VAL A 270 15.53 0.98 -4.30
C VAL A 270 15.16 0.36 -2.97
N ALA A 271 14.60 1.14 -2.05
CA ALA A 271 14.16 0.65 -0.74
C ALA A 271 13.07 -0.45 -0.89
N GLY A 272 12.07 -0.20 -1.75
CA GLY A 272 11.04 -1.20 -2.04
C GLY A 272 11.59 -2.50 -2.62
N ALA A 273 12.62 -2.42 -3.49
CA ALA A 273 13.28 -3.59 -4.04
C ALA A 273 14.01 -4.41 -2.96
N PHE A 274 14.68 -3.77 -1.99
CA PHE A 274 15.31 -4.47 -0.87
C PHE A 274 14.28 -5.20 0.01
N VAL A 275 13.14 -4.57 0.30
CA VAL A 275 12.07 -5.21 1.08
C VAL A 275 11.49 -6.40 0.33
N ALA A 276 11.18 -6.22 -0.96
CA ALA A 276 10.64 -7.29 -1.80
C ALA A 276 11.59 -8.49 -1.91
N THR A 277 12.88 -8.25 -2.13
CA THR A 277 13.89 -9.33 -2.21
C THR A 277 14.02 -10.06 -0.86
N ALA A 278 14.09 -9.33 0.26
CA ALA A 278 14.21 -9.95 1.57
C ALA A 278 12.96 -10.79 1.93
N LEU A 279 11.78 -10.31 1.60
CA LEU A 279 10.53 -11.02 1.79
C LEU A 279 10.47 -12.30 0.96
N MET A 280 10.78 -12.22 -0.33
CA MET A 280 10.74 -13.37 -1.23
C MET A 280 11.75 -14.45 -0.80
N ASP A 281 12.94 -14.05 -0.33
CA ASP A 281 13.95 -14.98 0.15
C ASP A 281 13.56 -15.62 1.51
N ILE A 282 13.00 -14.88 2.47
CA ILE A 282 12.62 -15.43 3.78
C ILE A 282 11.48 -16.46 3.66
N PHE A 283 10.54 -16.23 2.76
CA PHE A 283 9.38 -17.11 2.56
C PHE A 283 9.57 -18.12 1.41
N ASP A 284 10.78 -18.20 0.82
CA ASP A 284 11.14 -19.08 -0.30
C ASP A 284 10.16 -18.94 -1.48
N LEU A 285 9.91 -17.70 -1.90
CA LEU A 285 8.98 -17.37 -2.95
C LEU A 285 9.73 -17.05 -4.25
N PRO A 286 9.76 -17.97 -5.25
CA PRO A 286 10.45 -17.74 -6.51
C PRO A 286 9.77 -16.66 -7.35
N GLU A 287 8.47 -16.47 -7.17
CA GLU A 287 7.66 -15.48 -7.88
C GLU A 287 6.45 -15.03 -7.07
N LEU A 288 5.96 -13.83 -7.36
CA LEU A 288 4.73 -13.25 -6.80
C LEU A 288 3.81 -12.85 -7.94
N GLU A 289 2.54 -13.25 -7.87
CA GLU A 289 1.51 -12.73 -8.77
C GLU A 289 1.01 -11.36 -8.31
N ILE A 290 0.87 -10.42 -9.24
CA ILE A 290 0.45 -9.06 -8.93
C ILE A 290 -1.07 -8.92 -9.01
N CYS A 291 -1.70 -8.69 -7.87
CA CYS A 291 -3.13 -8.39 -7.79
C CYS A 291 -3.39 -6.90 -8.13
N PRO A 292 -4.40 -6.59 -8.96
CA PRO A 292 -4.80 -5.21 -9.21
C PRO A 292 -5.60 -4.59 -8.06
N TRP A 293 -6.23 -5.40 -7.20
CA TRP A 293 -6.95 -4.97 -6.01
C TRP A 293 -6.03 -4.91 -4.79
N ALA A 294 -6.33 -4.00 -3.88
CA ALA A 294 -5.57 -3.74 -2.66
C ALA A 294 -6.49 -3.26 -1.53
N LEU A 295 -5.94 -2.56 -0.52
CA LEU A 295 -6.64 -2.05 0.65
C LEU A 295 -7.98 -1.34 0.33
N ARG A 296 -8.00 -0.46 -0.65
CA ARG A 296 -9.20 0.32 -1.01
C ARG A 296 -10.37 -0.55 -1.45
N GLU A 297 -10.08 -1.53 -2.30
CA GLU A 297 -11.08 -2.49 -2.75
C GLU A 297 -11.57 -3.33 -1.57
N GLY A 298 -10.69 -3.68 -0.62
CA GLY A 298 -11.07 -4.37 0.63
C GLY A 298 -11.99 -3.54 1.52
N VAL A 299 -11.70 -2.26 1.68
CA VAL A 299 -12.56 -1.32 2.42
C VAL A 299 -13.94 -1.20 1.77
N ILE A 300 -13.99 -1.08 0.44
CA ILE A 300 -15.24 -1.04 -0.32
C ILE A 300 -16.03 -2.33 -0.12
N LEU A 301 -15.39 -3.49 -0.28
CA LEU A 301 -16.04 -4.80 -0.14
C LEU A 301 -16.59 -5.00 1.27
N GLU A 302 -15.81 -4.72 2.32
CA GLU A 302 -16.31 -4.81 3.70
C GLU A 302 -17.51 -3.89 3.93
N ARG A 303 -17.54 -2.70 3.32
CA ARG A 303 -18.66 -1.78 3.45
C ARG A 303 -19.89 -2.27 2.70
N LEU A 304 -19.73 -2.81 1.49
CA LEU A 304 -20.80 -3.41 0.70
C LEU A 304 -21.42 -4.62 1.40
N ASP A 305 -20.60 -5.47 2.03
CA ASP A 305 -21.10 -6.61 2.82
C ASP A 305 -21.95 -6.16 4.00
N LYS A 306 -21.54 -5.11 4.72
CA LYS A 306 -22.35 -4.54 5.83
C LYS A 306 -23.69 -3.98 5.36
N LEU A 307 -23.74 -3.38 4.18
CA LEU A 307 -25.00 -2.87 3.59
C LEU A 307 -25.94 -4.00 3.20
N SER A 308 -25.43 -5.13 2.71
CA SER A 308 -26.24 -6.28 2.32
C SER A 308 -26.87 -7.04 3.49
N VAL A 309 -26.35 -6.88 4.70
CA VAL A 309 -26.88 -7.49 5.94
C VAL A 309 -28.00 -6.63 6.56
N LEU A 310 -28.05 -5.35 6.22
CA LEU A 310 -29.00 -4.38 6.79
C LEU A 310 -30.26 -4.16 5.91
N GLY A 311 -30.28 -4.69 4.69
CA GLY A 311 -31.40 -4.65 3.74
C GLY A 311 -32.04 -6.00 3.52
#